data_f697297ea9147fd6ed5871c944fe317c
#
_entry.id   f697297ea9147fd6ed5871c944fe317c
#
_cell.length_a   1.000
_cell.length_b   1.000
_cell.length_c   1.000
_cell.angle_alpha   90.00
_cell.angle_beta   90.00
_cell.angle_gamma   90.00
#
_symmetry.space_group_name_H-M   'P 1'
#
loop_
_entity.id
_entity.type
_entity.pdbx_description
1 polymer ?
#
loop_
_entity_poly.entity_id
_entity_poly.type
_entity_poly.pdbx_seq_one_letter_code
_entity_poly.pdbx_strand_id
1 'polypeptide(L)'
;KPKNGLEVAWNYQYSYNGDDGDTYYRVFWVRASKGVEHTEDWRWAFIIRTVNRTDLDPKPAIAAFQKRGLQYTSITYALAPYDKRGFGALYSRAINPLDQQGHIYVPAMRRVLRNTFGTRGDSWNSTDMLYEDVRGYMGYPEWMNWKLIGKKTMLMPIHAGIKVGKGKAN
;
A
#
# COMPACT_ATOMS: atom_id res chain seq x y z
N LYS A 1 26.64 -4.00 0.78
CA LYS A 1 26.26 -2.73 0.10
C LYS A 1 25.82 -3.04 -1.32
N PRO A 2 24.70 -2.49 -1.81
CA PRO A 2 24.29 -2.70 -3.19
C PRO A 2 25.31 -2.12 -4.16
N LYS A 3 25.57 -2.84 -5.24
CA LYS A 3 26.58 -2.52 -6.25
C LYS A 3 25.97 -1.79 -7.45
N ASN A 4 24.69 -2.01 -7.72
CA ASN A 4 23.98 -1.44 -8.85
C ASN A 4 22.55 -1.03 -8.49
N GLY A 5 21.83 -0.40 -9.43
CA GLY A 5 20.49 0.07 -9.21
C GLY A 5 19.47 -1.04 -8.95
N LEU A 6 19.62 -2.18 -9.63
CA LEU A 6 18.72 -3.32 -9.45
C LEU A 6 18.84 -3.92 -8.03
N GLU A 7 20.06 -4.04 -7.50
CA GLU A 7 20.25 -4.48 -6.11
C GLU A 7 19.62 -3.50 -5.10
N VAL A 8 19.65 -2.20 -5.37
CA VAL A 8 18.95 -1.20 -4.53
C VAL A 8 17.44 -1.42 -4.59
N ALA A 9 16.87 -1.64 -5.78
CA ALA A 9 15.45 -1.89 -5.95
C ALA A 9 15.00 -3.15 -5.20
N TRP A 10 15.78 -4.23 -5.30
CA TRP A 10 15.51 -5.46 -4.55
C TRP A 10 15.64 -5.27 -3.04
N ASN A 11 16.66 -4.58 -2.55
CA ASN A 11 16.82 -4.28 -1.13
C ASN A 11 15.66 -3.43 -0.61
N TYR A 12 15.16 -2.48 -1.40
CA TYR A 12 13.97 -1.71 -1.07
C TYR A 12 12.73 -2.61 -0.98
N GLN A 13 12.54 -3.48 -1.98
CA GLN A 13 11.39 -4.39 -2.06
C GLN A 13 11.33 -5.35 -0.87
N TYR A 14 12.48 -5.83 -0.40
CA TYR A 14 12.59 -6.77 0.71
C TYR A 14 13.02 -6.12 2.03
N SER A 15 13.02 -4.78 2.10
CA SER A 15 13.30 -4.10 3.36
C SER A 15 12.31 -4.55 4.45
N TYR A 16 12.82 -4.69 5.67
CA TYR A 16 11.97 -5.07 6.78
C TYR A 16 11.12 -3.88 7.26
N ASN A 17 9.82 -4.02 7.18
CA ASN A 17 8.83 -3.03 7.62
C ASN A 17 7.81 -3.64 8.59
N GLY A 18 8.20 -4.68 9.32
CA GLY A 18 7.33 -5.48 10.18
C GLY A 18 6.74 -6.70 9.46
N ASP A 19 6.10 -7.58 10.20
CA ASP A 19 5.40 -8.74 9.65
C ASP A 19 3.99 -8.38 9.20
N ASP A 20 3.28 -7.61 10.01
CA ASP A 20 1.93 -7.13 9.74
C ASP A 20 1.82 -5.64 10.07
N GLY A 21 0.73 -5.02 9.67
CA GLY A 21 0.45 -3.64 10.00
C GLY A 21 -1.03 -3.31 9.94
N ASP A 22 -1.40 -2.32 10.71
CA ASP A 22 -2.74 -1.75 10.72
C ASP A 22 -2.61 -0.24 10.93
N THR A 23 -3.18 0.54 10.05
CA THR A 23 -3.07 1.98 10.10
C THR A 23 -4.38 2.66 9.71
N TYR A 24 -4.62 3.78 10.35
CA TYR A 24 -5.70 4.69 10.02
C TYR A 24 -5.10 5.93 9.42
N TYR A 25 -5.68 6.41 8.32
CA TYR A 25 -5.21 7.63 7.68
C TYR A 25 -6.39 8.47 7.19
N ARG A 26 -6.17 9.78 7.11
CA ARG A 26 -7.11 10.74 6.57
C ARG A 26 -6.53 11.34 5.30
N VAL A 27 -7.33 11.35 4.25
CA VAL A 27 -7.01 11.97 2.98
C VAL A 27 -7.75 13.29 2.88
N PHE A 28 -7.05 14.29 2.38
CA PHE A 28 -7.58 15.62 2.18
C PHE A 28 -7.52 15.96 0.70
N TRP A 29 -8.64 16.37 0.13
CA TRP A 29 -8.66 17.00 -1.19
C TRP A 29 -8.54 18.50 -0.98
N VAL A 30 -7.46 19.07 -1.46
CA VAL A 30 -7.14 20.49 -1.25
C VAL A 30 -7.17 21.18 -2.60
N ARG A 31 -8.00 22.21 -2.71
CA ARG A 31 -7.98 23.11 -3.86
C ARG A 31 -7.29 24.40 -3.48
N ALA A 32 -6.30 24.83 -4.29
CA ALA A 32 -5.48 26.00 -4.00
C ALA A 32 -6.31 27.27 -3.70
N SER A 33 -7.45 27.44 -4.38
CA SER A 33 -8.32 28.61 -4.20
C SER A 33 -9.32 28.51 -3.03
N LYS A 34 -9.56 27.30 -2.50
CA LYS A 34 -10.64 27.07 -1.52
C LYS A 34 -10.21 26.33 -0.25
N GLY A 35 -8.96 25.88 -0.18
CA GLY A 35 -8.47 25.05 0.92
C GLY A 35 -9.00 23.62 0.86
N VAL A 36 -9.26 23.01 2.02
CA VAL A 36 -9.77 21.63 2.11
C VAL A 36 -11.23 21.57 1.67
N GLU A 37 -11.50 20.85 0.59
CA GLU A 37 -12.85 20.67 0.06
C GLU A 37 -13.52 19.39 0.58
N HIS A 38 -12.74 18.33 0.73
CA HIS A 38 -13.25 17.01 1.05
C HIS A 38 -12.23 16.23 1.88
N THR A 39 -12.71 15.39 2.78
CA THR A 39 -11.87 14.49 3.58
C THR A 39 -12.46 13.10 3.60
N GLU A 40 -11.60 12.11 3.58
CA GLU A 40 -11.99 10.70 3.75
C GLU A 40 -11.13 10.05 4.82
N ASP A 41 -11.76 9.25 5.66
CA ASP A 41 -11.08 8.42 6.65
C ASP A 41 -11.02 6.98 6.16
N TRP A 42 -9.84 6.40 6.24
CA TRP A 42 -9.55 5.07 5.74
C TRP A 42 -8.84 4.23 6.77
N ARG A 43 -9.04 2.92 6.69
CA ARG A 43 -8.20 1.94 7.37
C ARG A 43 -7.47 1.10 6.35
N TRP A 44 -6.21 0.84 6.63
CA TRP A 44 -5.37 -0.04 5.85
C TRP A 44 -4.76 -1.08 6.76
N ALA A 45 -5.20 -2.33 6.60
CA ALA A 45 -4.65 -3.49 7.28
C ALA A 45 -3.90 -4.35 6.26
N PHE A 46 -2.73 -4.85 6.65
CA PHE A 46 -1.91 -5.62 5.74
C PHE A 46 -1.08 -6.68 6.46
N ILE A 47 -0.88 -7.80 5.80
CA ILE A 47 0.11 -8.80 6.09
C ILE A 47 1.29 -8.51 5.17
N ILE A 48 2.34 -7.88 5.71
CA ILE A 48 3.51 -7.43 4.94
C ILE A 48 4.34 -8.63 4.50
N ARG A 49 4.47 -9.61 5.38
CA ARG A 49 5.25 -10.80 5.13
C ARG A 49 4.43 -12.06 5.32
N THR A 50 4.32 -12.83 4.28
CA THR A 50 3.71 -14.15 4.34
C THR A 50 4.72 -15.25 4.62
N VAL A 51 6.01 -14.97 4.34
CA VAL A 51 7.17 -15.83 4.60
C VAL A 51 8.29 -15.03 5.25
N ASN A 52 9.24 -15.71 5.88
CA ASN A 52 10.35 -15.10 6.64
C ASN A 52 9.84 -14.14 7.74
N ARG A 53 8.76 -14.53 8.40
CA ARG A 53 8.20 -13.81 9.55
C ARG A 53 9.08 -13.99 10.77
N THR A 54 9.32 -12.91 11.50
CA THR A 54 10.23 -12.89 12.66
C THR A 54 9.54 -12.52 13.96
N ASP A 55 8.54 -11.65 13.92
CA ASP A 55 7.98 -11.02 15.11
C ASP A 55 6.63 -11.62 15.49
N LEU A 56 5.73 -11.85 14.51
CA LEU A 56 4.36 -12.29 14.74
C LEU A 56 4.09 -13.72 14.27
N ASP A 57 3.35 -14.46 15.04
CA ASP A 57 2.89 -15.79 14.62
C ASP A 57 1.82 -15.70 13.50
N PRO A 58 1.72 -16.73 12.63
CA PRO A 58 2.56 -17.94 12.60
C PRO A 58 3.94 -17.66 12.01
N LYS A 59 4.96 -18.29 12.57
CA LYS A 59 6.36 -18.24 12.13
C LYS A 59 6.80 -19.60 11.60
N PRO A 60 7.73 -19.67 10.66
CA PRO A 60 8.33 -18.57 9.89
C PRO A 60 7.47 -18.14 8.70
N ALA A 61 6.27 -18.71 8.53
CA ALA A 61 5.39 -18.43 7.40
C ALA A 61 3.93 -18.70 7.70
N ILE A 62 3.06 -18.04 6.95
CA ILE A 62 1.62 -18.34 6.91
C ILE A 62 1.40 -19.40 5.83
N ALA A 63 1.28 -20.64 6.20
CA ALA A 63 1.26 -21.79 5.30
C ALA A 63 0.25 -21.65 4.14
N ALA A 64 -0.96 -21.13 4.41
CA ALA A 64 -1.98 -20.92 3.40
C ALA A 64 -1.56 -19.92 2.32
N PHE A 65 -0.83 -18.88 2.68
CA PHE A 65 -0.35 -17.87 1.74
C PHE A 65 0.91 -18.32 1.02
N GLN A 66 1.80 -19.01 1.72
CA GLN A 66 2.98 -19.62 1.12
C GLN A 66 2.59 -20.60 0.01
N LYS A 67 1.60 -21.48 0.25
CA LYS A 67 1.08 -22.41 -0.75
C LYS A 67 0.54 -21.71 -2.00
N ARG A 68 0.02 -20.48 -1.85
CA ARG A 68 -0.48 -19.65 -2.96
C ARG A 68 0.61 -18.79 -3.60
N GLY A 69 1.85 -18.87 -3.16
CA GLY A 69 2.96 -18.05 -3.67
C GLY A 69 2.77 -16.55 -3.39
N LEU A 70 2.08 -16.18 -2.31
CA LEU A 70 1.87 -14.78 -1.98
C LEU A 70 3.05 -14.21 -1.20
N GLN A 71 3.50 -13.03 -1.57
CA GLN A 71 4.54 -12.26 -0.89
C GLN A 71 3.95 -11.41 0.23
N TYR A 72 2.90 -10.65 -0.07
CA TYR A 72 2.11 -9.90 0.89
C TYR A 72 0.65 -9.77 0.45
N THR A 73 -0.20 -9.36 1.37
CA THR A 73 -1.59 -9.02 1.09
C THR A 73 -2.02 -7.83 1.93
N SER A 74 -2.93 -7.04 1.40
CA SER A 74 -3.46 -5.89 2.12
C SER A 74 -4.93 -5.66 1.79
N ILE A 75 -5.65 -5.10 2.76
CA ILE A 75 -7.00 -4.60 2.58
C ILE A 75 -7.05 -3.14 3.03
N THR A 76 -7.62 -2.29 2.20
CA THR A 76 -7.93 -0.91 2.56
C THR A 76 -9.41 -0.66 2.37
N TYR A 77 -10.02 0.11 3.25
CA TYR A 77 -11.43 0.45 3.12
C TYR A 77 -11.76 1.78 3.77
N ALA A 78 -12.74 2.46 3.18
CA ALA A 78 -13.23 3.74 3.64
C ALA A 78 -14.11 3.58 4.89
N LEU A 79 -13.87 4.43 5.89
CA LEU A 79 -14.63 4.52 7.14
C LEU A 79 -15.61 5.69 7.10
N ALA A 80 -15.20 6.79 6.48
CA ALA A 80 -15.97 8.03 6.31
C ALA A 80 -15.58 8.72 4.99
N PRO A 81 -16.47 9.54 4.42
CA PRO A 81 -17.83 9.84 4.85
C PRO A 81 -18.82 8.68 4.58
N TYR A 82 -20.08 8.85 4.96
CA TYR A 82 -21.09 7.78 4.91
C TYR A 82 -21.30 7.18 3.51
N ASP A 83 -21.31 8.02 2.49
CA ASP A 83 -21.48 7.62 1.08
C ASP A 83 -20.32 6.78 0.53
N LYS A 84 -19.14 6.88 1.12
CA LYS A 84 -17.94 6.11 0.78
C LYS A 84 -17.75 4.88 1.66
N ARG A 85 -18.44 4.84 2.80
CA ARG A 85 -18.24 3.80 3.81
C ARG A 85 -18.38 2.40 3.25
N GLY A 86 -17.35 1.57 3.52
CA GLY A 86 -17.29 0.19 3.05
C GLY A 86 -16.77 0.01 1.63
N PHE A 87 -16.53 1.10 0.87
CA PHE A 87 -15.71 0.97 -0.34
C PHE A 87 -14.35 0.44 0.05
N GLY A 88 -13.87 -0.60 -0.62
CA GLY A 88 -12.61 -1.24 -0.22
C GLY A 88 -11.89 -1.91 -1.36
N ALA A 89 -10.60 -2.10 -1.17
CA ALA A 89 -9.74 -2.81 -2.08
C ALA A 89 -8.93 -3.86 -1.33
N LEU A 90 -8.93 -5.09 -1.86
CA LEU A 90 -8.06 -6.19 -1.44
C LEU A 90 -6.98 -6.34 -2.50
N TYR A 91 -5.76 -6.38 -2.05
CA TYR A 91 -4.59 -6.55 -2.88
C TYR A 91 -3.73 -7.71 -2.41
N SER A 92 -3.35 -8.58 -3.32
CA SER A 92 -2.47 -9.71 -3.04
C SER A 92 -1.33 -9.73 -4.04
N ARG A 93 -0.11 -9.48 -3.54
CA ARG A 93 1.10 -9.56 -4.33
C ARG A 93 1.63 -10.98 -4.32
N ALA A 94 1.73 -11.57 -5.49
CA ALA A 94 2.35 -12.87 -5.67
C ALA A 94 3.86 -12.74 -5.88
N ILE A 95 4.59 -13.82 -5.65
CA ILE A 95 6.01 -13.93 -6.01
C ILE A 95 6.13 -13.92 -7.54
N ASN A 96 5.27 -14.68 -8.22
CA ASN A 96 5.17 -14.61 -9.67
C ASN A 96 4.28 -13.41 -10.07
N PRO A 97 4.79 -12.47 -10.87
CA PRO A 97 4.04 -11.29 -11.29
C PRO A 97 2.70 -11.56 -11.97
N LEU A 98 2.58 -12.68 -12.66
CA LEU A 98 1.37 -13.08 -13.40
C LEU A 98 0.22 -13.49 -12.48
N ASP A 99 0.53 -13.88 -11.25
CA ASP A 99 -0.46 -14.38 -10.28
C ASP A 99 -0.97 -13.28 -9.33
N GLN A 100 -0.63 -12.03 -9.59
CA GLN A 100 -1.12 -10.89 -8.82
C GLN A 100 -2.64 -10.77 -8.92
N GLN A 101 -3.26 -10.45 -7.79
CA GLN A 101 -4.71 -10.28 -7.71
C GLN A 101 -5.07 -8.99 -6.96
N GLY A 102 -6.00 -8.25 -7.54
CA GLY A 102 -6.63 -7.12 -6.92
C GLY A 102 -8.15 -7.23 -7.03
N HIS A 103 -8.85 -6.83 -5.99
CA HIS A 103 -10.30 -6.81 -5.95
C HIS A 103 -10.78 -5.52 -5.32
N ILE A 104 -11.79 -4.91 -5.90
CA ILE A 104 -12.42 -3.69 -5.38
C ILE A 104 -13.87 -4.00 -5.08
N TYR A 105 -14.29 -3.74 -3.85
CA TYR A 105 -15.70 -3.80 -3.47
C TYR A 105 -16.33 -2.41 -3.55
N VAL A 106 -17.41 -2.29 -4.31
CA VAL A 106 -18.17 -1.05 -4.49
C VAL A 106 -19.53 -1.20 -3.83
N PRO A 107 -19.78 -0.60 -2.65
CA PRO A 107 -21.02 -0.78 -1.89
C PRO A 107 -22.27 -0.39 -2.67
N ALA A 108 -22.24 0.72 -3.40
CA ALA A 108 -23.36 1.19 -4.20
C ALA A 108 -23.81 0.17 -5.25
N MET A 109 -22.89 -0.62 -5.79
CA MET A 109 -23.16 -1.68 -6.76
C MET A 109 -23.36 -3.06 -6.12
N ARG A 110 -23.00 -3.21 -4.83
CA ARG A 110 -22.94 -4.49 -4.11
C ARG A 110 -22.12 -5.54 -4.86
N ARG A 111 -21.06 -5.12 -5.55
CA ARG A 111 -20.23 -5.98 -6.40
C ARG A 111 -18.76 -5.89 -6.04
N VAL A 112 -18.10 -7.02 -6.22
CA VAL A 112 -16.64 -7.10 -6.22
C VAL A 112 -16.19 -7.07 -7.67
N LEU A 113 -15.32 -6.12 -7.99
CA LEU A 113 -14.69 -5.98 -9.30
C LEU A 113 -13.26 -6.49 -9.20
N ARG A 114 -12.81 -7.20 -10.21
CA ARG A 114 -11.39 -7.56 -10.33
C ARG A 114 -10.62 -6.34 -10.81
N ASN A 115 -9.58 -5.99 -10.09
CA ASN A 115 -8.63 -4.95 -10.48
C ASN A 115 -7.35 -5.59 -10.99
N THR A 116 -6.86 -5.14 -12.14
CA THR A 116 -5.58 -5.60 -12.68
C THR A 116 -4.50 -4.54 -12.44
N PHE A 117 -3.27 -4.99 -12.26
CA PHE A 117 -2.14 -4.12 -11.93
C PHE A 117 -1.66 -3.19 -13.06
N GLY A 118 -2.30 -3.19 -14.21
CA GLY A 118 -2.06 -2.18 -15.25
C GLY A 118 -2.34 -0.75 -14.80
N THR A 119 -3.09 -0.59 -13.71
CA THR A 119 -3.57 0.71 -13.20
C THR A 119 -2.62 1.39 -12.20
N ARG A 120 -1.37 0.95 -12.06
CA ARG A 120 -0.41 1.55 -11.09
C ARG A 120 -0.16 3.04 -11.33
N GLY A 121 -0.13 3.45 -12.59
CA GLY A 121 0.02 4.85 -13.00
C GLY A 121 -1.29 5.63 -13.01
N ASP A 122 -2.41 5.03 -12.61
CA ASP A 122 -3.68 5.73 -12.54
C ASP A 122 -3.78 6.57 -11.28
N SER A 123 -4.55 7.63 -11.36
CA SER A 123 -4.87 8.49 -10.23
C SER A 123 -5.61 7.72 -9.15
N TRP A 124 -5.14 7.80 -7.92
CA TRP A 124 -5.85 7.26 -6.78
C TRP A 124 -7.06 8.16 -6.45
N ASN A 125 -8.26 7.61 -6.64
CA ASN A 125 -9.52 8.27 -6.27
C ASN A 125 -9.68 9.69 -6.84
N SER A 126 -9.25 9.90 -8.11
CA SER A 126 -9.28 11.21 -8.79
C SER A 126 -8.46 12.30 -8.08
N THR A 127 -7.39 11.92 -7.42
CA THR A 127 -6.39 12.83 -6.84
C THR A 127 -5.17 12.95 -7.75
N ASP A 128 -4.25 13.87 -7.44
CA ASP A 128 -2.94 13.94 -8.08
C ASP A 128 -1.99 12.82 -7.63
N MET A 129 -2.39 12.01 -6.64
CA MET A 129 -1.62 10.89 -6.13
C MET A 129 -1.84 9.66 -7.00
N LEU A 130 -0.76 8.98 -7.36
CA LEU A 130 -0.79 7.69 -8.02
C LEU A 130 -0.78 6.55 -6.99
N TYR A 131 -1.24 5.38 -7.41
CA TYR A 131 -1.14 4.19 -6.54
C TYR A 131 0.30 3.88 -6.14
N GLU A 132 1.28 4.17 -6.99
CA GLU A 132 2.70 3.96 -6.70
C GLU A 132 3.28 4.92 -5.66
N ASP A 133 2.69 6.09 -5.47
CA ASP A 133 3.20 7.10 -4.52
C ASP A 133 3.10 6.63 -3.06
N VAL A 134 2.21 5.70 -2.76
CA VAL A 134 1.96 5.21 -1.40
C VAL A 134 3.19 4.54 -0.77
N ARG A 135 3.98 3.83 -1.58
CA ARG A 135 5.18 3.12 -1.15
C ARG A 135 6.36 3.32 -2.11
N GLY A 136 6.35 4.40 -2.87
CA GLY A 136 7.31 4.62 -3.93
C GLY A 136 7.07 3.70 -5.13
N TYR A 137 7.91 2.69 -5.34
CA TYR A 137 7.73 1.76 -6.45
C TYR A 137 7.01 0.48 -6.01
N MET A 138 5.82 0.24 -6.53
CA MET A 138 5.00 -0.95 -6.25
C MET A 138 5.12 -2.04 -7.31
N GLY A 139 5.85 -1.80 -8.40
CA GLY A 139 6.10 -2.79 -9.46
C GLY A 139 7.09 -3.87 -9.01
N TYR A 140 7.41 -4.77 -9.93
CA TYR A 140 8.48 -5.74 -9.74
C TYR A 140 9.80 -5.15 -10.25
N PRO A 141 10.89 -5.27 -9.49
CA PRO A 141 12.18 -4.70 -9.89
C PRO A 141 12.63 -5.09 -11.30
N GLU A 142 12.27 -6.30 -11.75
CA GLU A 142 12.61 -6.80 -13.07
C GLU A 142 11.91 -6.08 -14.23
N TRP A 143 10.85 -5.32 -13.94
CA TRP A 143 10.11 -4.62 -14.99
C TRP A 143 10.78 -3.32 -15.44
N MET A 144 11.80 -2.87 -14.72
CA MET A 144 12.46 -1.59 -14.95
C MET A 144 13.96 -1.73 -15.08
N ASN A 145 14.56 -0.79 -15.80
CA ASN A 145 16.01 -0.63 -15.83
C ASN A 145 16.45 0.35 -14.73
N TRP A 146 17.25 -0.14 -13.81
CA TRP A 146 17.68 0.60 -12.64
C TRP A 146 19.12 1.08 -12.76
N LYS A 147 19.36 2.38 -12.56
CA LYS A 147 20.70 2.98 -12.51
C LYS A 147 20.93 3.56 -11.12
N LEU A 148 22.02 3.13 -10.47
CA LEU A 148 22.48 3.76 -9.23
C LEU A 148 23.21 5.05 -9.59
N ILE A 149 22.60 6.21 -9.30
CA ILE A 149 23.16 7.53 -9.58
C ILE A 149 24.04 8.09 -8.46
N GLY A 150 23.90 7.56 -7.25
CA GLY A 150 24.71 7.99 -6.11
C GLY A 150 24.04 7.78 -4.76
N LYS A 151 24.67 8.31 -3.74
CA LYS A 151 24.16 8.38 -2.36
C LYS A 151 24.07 9.84 -1.94
N LYS A 152 23.03 10.17 -1.18
CA LYS A 152 22.84 11.49 -0.59
C LYS A 152 22.37 11.35 0.84
N THR A 153 22.95 12.12 1.76
CA THR A 153 22.42 12.30 3.10
C THR A 153 21.29 13.32 3.03
N MET A 154 20.13 12.97 3.56
CA MET A 154 18.95 13.84 3.54
C MET A 154 18.41 13.95 4.97
N LEU A 155 17.94 15.13 5.34
CA LEU A 155 17.12 15.33 6.52
C LEU A 155 15.70 14.95 6.17
N MET A 156 15.15 13.97 6.89
CA MET A 156 13.78 13.50 6.66
C MET A 156 12.99 13.53 7.97
N PRO A 157 11.68 13.86 7.94
CA PRO A 157 10.82 13.74 9.10
C PRO A 157 10.57 12.25 9.38
N ILE A 158 11.30 11.73 10.38
CA ILE A 158 11.12 10.36 10.87
C ILE A 158 10.39 10.44 12.20
N HIS A 159 9.46 9.53 12.47
CA HIS A 159 8.68 9.49 13.71
C HIS A 159 7.92 10.81 13.98
N ALA A 160 7.35 11.37 12.96
CA ALA A 160 6.58 12.62 13.03
C ALA A 160 5.32 12.49 13.88
N GLY A 161 5.32 11.94 15.03
CA GLY A 161 4.31 11.78 16.08
C GLY A 161 2.95 12.47 15.86
N ILE A 162 2.40 12.36 14.65
CA ILE A 162 1.09 12.92 14.32
C ILE A 162 0.08 12.14 15.14
N LYS A 163 -0.38 12.75 16.22
CA LYS A 163 -1.55 12.25 16.91
C LYS A 163 -2.72 12.40 15.94
N VAL A 164 -3.03 11.32 15.24
CA VAL A 164 -4.31 11.26 14.52
C VAL A 164 -5.38 11.45 15.59
N GLY A 165 -6.03 12.59 15.56
CA GLY A 165 -7.10 12.88 16.50
C GLY A 165 -8.10 11.74 16.42
N LYS A 166 -8.48 11.17 17.57
CA LYS A 166 -9.60 10.24 17.63
C LYS A 166 -10.80 11.01 17.07
N GLY A 167 -11.10 10.78 15.79
CA GLY A 167 -12.31 11.33 15.19
C GLY A 167 -13.48 10.85 16.05
N LYS A 168 -14.18 11.77 16.68
CA LYS A 168 -15.48 11.44 17.25
C LYS A 168 -16.31 10.99 16.05
N ALA A 169 -16.63 9.70 16.00
CA ALA A 169 -17.67 9.23 15.14
C ALA A 169 -18.96 9.91 15.62
N ASN A 170 -19.45 10.87 14.85
CA ASN A 170 -20.82 11.35 14.97
C ASN A 170 -21.74 10.36 14.23
#